data_a100e99487379dddc317bfcbfa1b653e
#
_entry.id   a100e99487379dddc317bfcbfa1b653e
#
_cell.length_a   1.000
_cell.length_b   1.000
_cell.length_c   1.000
_cell.angle_alpha   90.00
_cell.angle_beta   90.00
_cell.angle_gamma   90.00
#
_symmetry.space_group_name_H-M   'P 1'
#
loop_
_entity.id
_entity.type
_entity.pdbx_description
1 polymer ?
#
loop_
_entity_poly.entity_id
_entity_poly.type
_entity_poly.pdbx_seq_one_letter_code
_entity_poly.pdbx_strand_id
1 'polypeptide(L)'
;MRFELSDNLLTLFFEGELNSYNADVMEKEIDEVLSSSKFQTLNLDFAKLNYISSAGLRIILKIKQKHDDSHVINANLDVYDVLQMTGFTNIMDVKKAMREMSVEGAEIIGEGFFSTVYRIDKDTIIKVFNRTSDEKQIERELKLAKQAFVLGIPTAISFDIVKVKDKLGVRFEMLDCMSLKNAFIKYPEKYDELLNKYVDLLKKINTTECFDPSVPSIKKFFIEKVETIKHLLDEAHYEKLLGLMKSVPERSTFVHGDCHFKNIMVQGEDFLLIDMDTLSVGHPIFELANLRCPYVAFEEDAPGNCEQFFGMKAEYCVKLYDDIIRLYFGKEDEVIKDKIALVCYAHMVWWTLTNQKDNQKRLNGCKERLIALLDKYNDIDIGI
;
A
#
# COMPACT_ATOMS: atom_id res chain seq x y z
N MET A 1 8.26 26.52 30.70
CA MET A 1 7.97 25.57 29.57
C MET A 1 8.98 24.43 29.54
N ARG A 2 8.54 23.18 29.34
CA ARG A 2 9.46 22.03 29.11
C ARG A 2 9.90 22.02 27.65
N PHE A 3 11.19 21.78 27.42
CA PHE A 3 11.74 21.62 26.08
C PHE A 3 12.91 20.63 26.06
N GLU A 4 13.20 20.09 24.88
CA GLU A 4 14.37 19.23 24.61
C GLU A 4 15.05 19.69 23.34
N LEU A 5 16.39 19.76 23.36
CA LEU A 5 17.21 20.06 22.19
C LEU A 5 18.15 18.87 21.94
N SER A 6 18.00 18.24 20.77
CA SER A 6 18.84 17.13 20.33
C SER A 6 19.33 17.43 18.93
N ASP A 7 20.63 17.46 18.73
CA ASP A 7 21.28 17.89 17.49
C ASP A 7 20.76 19.27 17.03
N ASN A 8 20.01 19.31 15.94
CA ASN A 8 19.41 20.52 15.38
C ASN A 8 17.88 20.57 15.52
N LEU A 9 17.30 19.68 16.32
CA LEU A 9 15.86 19.58 16.56
C LEU A 9 15.52 20.10 17.96
N LEU A 10 14.71 21.14 18.01
CA LEU A 10 14.11 21.64 19.25
C LEU A 10 12.68 21.11 19.38
N THR A 11 12.34 20.51 20.51
CA THR A 11 10.96 20.09 20.81
C THR A 11 10.45 20.87 22.01
N LEU A 12 9.33 21.57 21.84
CA LEU A 12 8.60 22.26 22.91
C LEU A 12 7.40 21.40 23.32
N PHE A 13 7.27 21.12 24.62
CA PHE A 13 6.18 20.27 25.15
C PHE A 13 5.08 21.14 25.75
N PHE A 14 3.87 21.02 25.19
CA PHE A 14 2.69 21.72 25.67
C PHE A 14 1.86 20.81 26.58
N GLU A 15 1.46 21.31 27.75
CA GLU A 15 0.67 20.54 28.73
C GLU A 15 -0.55 21.34 29.19
N GLY A 16 -1.67 20.63 29.48
CA GLY A 16 -2.91 21.22 29.96
C GLY A 16 -3.68 21.99 28.89
N GLU A 17 -3.87 23.27 29.07
CA GLU A 17 -4.63 24.12 28.17
C GLU A 17 -3.78 25.29 27.66
N LEU A 18 -3.97 25.67 26.40
CA LEU A 18 -3.43 26.89 25.83
C LEU A 18 -4.59 27.84 25.51
N ASN A 19 -4.96 28.66 26.48
CA ASN A 19 -6.15 29.50 26.45
C ASN A 19 -5.81 30.99 26.63
N SER A 20 -6.83 31.86 26.61
CA SER A 20 -6.63 33.32 26.73
C SER A 20 -6.09 33.80 28.09
N TYR A 21 -6.18 32.96 29.13
CA TYR A 21 -5.69 33.33 30.46
C TYR A 21 -4.19 33.12 30.61
N ASN A 22 -3.61 32.15 29.91
CA ASN A 22 -2.20 31.82 29.99
C ASN A 22 -1.38 32.14 28.72
N ALA A 23 -2.05 32.57 27.65
CA ALA A 23 -1.42 32.83 26.36
C ALA A 23 -0.22 33.79 26.45
N ASP A 24 -0.36 34.93 27.11
CA ASP A 24 0.72 35.94 27.21
C ASP A 24 1.95 35.43 28.00
N VAL A 25 1.72 34.60 29.02
CA VAL A 25 2.82 34.01 29.80
C VAL A 25 3.51 32.94 28.98
N MET A 26 2.73 32.08 28.33
CA MET A 26 3.26 31.01 27.48
C MET A 26 4.05 31.57 26.31
N GLU A 27 3.56 32.63 25.65
CA GLU A 27 4.25 33.28 24.54
C GLU A 27 5.63 33.78 24.96
N LYS A 28 5.76 34.39 26.13
CA LYS A 28 7.04 34.87 26.66
C LYS A 28 8.03 33.72 26.92
N GLU A 29 7.55 32.64 27.58
CA GLU A 29 8.38 31.47 27.83
C GLU A 29 8.86 30.81 26.52
N ILE A 30 7.99 30.73 25.51
CA ILE A 30 8.34 30.23 24.19
C ILE A 30 9.41 31.10 23.53
N ASP A 31 9.21 32.43 23.49
CA ASP A 31 10.15 33.36 22.89
C ASP A 31 11.54 33.33 23.59
N GLU A 32 11.58 33.16 24.91
CA GLU A 32 12.84 32.97 25.67
C GLU A 32 13.58 31.69 25.22
N VAL A 33 12.89 30.56 25.13
CA VAL A 33 13.50 29.30 24.69
C VAL A 33 13.96 29.38 23.25
N LEU A 34 13.13 29.90 22.35
CA LEU A 34 13.47 30.04 20.92
C LEU A 34 14.66 30.96 20.69
N SER A 35 14.77 32.07 21.48
CA SER A 35 15.87 33.03 21.38
C SER A 35 17.19 32.49 21.93
N SER A 36 17.14 31.61 22.92
CA SER A 36 18.31 31.02 23.58
C SER A 36 18.84 29.75 22.92
N SER A 37 18.08 29.15 22.02
CA SER A 37 18.38 27.84 21.41
C SER A 37 18.80 28.02 19.95
N LYS A 38 19.76 27.19 19.49
CA LYS A 38 20.13 27.07 18.06
C LYS A 38 19.54 25.73 17.55
N PHE A 39 18.67 25.79 16.57
CA PHE A 39 18.01 24.64 15.97
C PHE A 39 17.72 24.93 14.49
N GLN A 40 17.41 23.89 13.72
CA GLN A 40 16.94 23.97 12.33
C GLN A 40 15.46 23.61 12.25
N THR A 41 15.06 22.56 12.95
CA THR A 41 13.68 22.05 12.96
C THR A 41 13.07 22.26 14.33
N LEU A 42 11.79 22.63 14.39
CA LEU A 42 11.02 22.86 15.59
C LEU A 42 9.79 21.94 15.67
N ASN A 43 9.74 21.10 16.69
CA ASN A 43 8.55 20.31 17.02
C ASN A 43 7.78 20.94 18.17
N LEU A 44 6.47 21.05 18.01
CA LEU A 44 5.51 21.42 19.03
C LEU A 44 4.78 20.15 19.46
N ASP A 45 5.17 19.56 20.59
CA ASP A 45 4.58 18.32 21.10
C ASP A 45 3.31 18.63 21.89
N PHE A 46 2.18 18.16 21.37
CA PHE A 46 0.84 18.36 21.94
C PHE A 46 0.28 17.11 22.64
N ALA A 47 1.13 16.12 22.95
CA ALA A 47 0.66 14.88 23.59
C ALA A 47 -0.16 15.11 24.86
N LYS A 48 0.17 16.16 25.62
CA LYS A 48 -0.50 16.52 26.86
C LYS A 48 -1.30 17.82 26.78
N LEU A 49 -1.45 18.41 25.60
CA LEU A 49 -2.29 19.59 25.40
C LEU A 49 -3.74 19.15 25.22
N ASN A 50 -4.62 19.50 26.17
CA ASN A 50 -6.01 19.07 26.17
C ASN A 50 -6.97 20.05 25.49
N TYR A 51 -6.56 21.32 25.39
CA TYR A 51 -7.40 22.39 24.82
C TYR A 51 -6.54 23.49 24.22
N ILE A 52 -6.97 24.03 23.08
CA ILE A 52 -6.35 25.20 22.44
C ILE A 52 -7.45 26.20 22.05
N SER A 53 -7.29 27.47 22.48
CA SER A 53 -8.18 28.55 22.11
C SER A 53 -7.68 29.33 20.90
N SER A 54 -8.47 30.31 20.43
CA SER A 54 -8.04 31.25 19.39
C SER A 54 -6.78 32.07 19.77
N ALA A 55 -6.56 32.35 21.06
CA ALA A 55 -5.34 32.99 21.54
C ALA A 55 -4.15 32.05 21.38
N GLY A 56 -4.30 30.77 21.77
CA GLY A 56 -3.29 29.72 21.57
C GLY A 56 -2.97 29.52 20.09
N LEU A 57 -3.98 29.45 19.23
CA LEU A 57 -3.77 29.33 17.78
C LEU A 57 -2.94 30.48 17.20
N ARG A 58 -3.12 31.73 17.68
CA ARG A 58 -2.29 32.87 17.26
C ARG A 58 -0.82 32.71 17.65
N ILE A 59 -0.53 32.11 18.81
CA ILE A 59 0.86 31.80 19.22
C ILE A 59 1.47 30.80 18.23
N ILE A 60 0.75 29.70 17.94
CA ILE A 60 1.23 28.69 17.00
C ILE A 60 1.45 29.31 15.61
N LEU A 61 0.57 30.19 15.15
CA LEU A 61 0.73 30.91 13.88
C LEU A 61 1.97 31.80 13.88
N LYS A 62 2.24 32.54 14.97
CA LYS A 62 3.44 33.36 15.10
C LYS A 62 4.72 32.52 15.07
N ILE A 63 4.70 31.35 15.73
CA ILE A 63 5.82 30.40 15.68
C ILE A 63 6.06 29.97 14.24
N LYS A 64 5.01 29.53 13.53
CA LYS A 64 5.12 29.11 12.12
C LYS A 64 5.64 30.22 11.21
N GLN A 65 5.24 31.45 11.42
CA GLN A 65 5.71 32.62 10.64
C GLN A 65 7.19 32.94 10.89
N LYS A 66 7.68 32.71 12.11
CA LYS A 66 9.09 32.94 12.47
C LYS A 66 10.00 31.77 12.11
N HIS A 67 9.47 30.56 12.16
CA HIS A 67 10.20 29.29 11.97
C HIS A 67 9.45 28.42 10.96
N ASP A 68 9.85 28.50 9.70
CA ASP A 68 9.15 27.82 8.61
C ASP A 68 9.21 26.29 8.73
N ASP A 69 10.32 25.73 9.21
CA ASP A 69 10.47 24.30 9.50
C ASP A 69 9.95 23.97 10.93
N SER A 70 8.64 24.19 11.15
CA SER A 70 7.96 23.90 12.41
C SER A 70 6.79 22.97 12.19
N HIS A 71 6.64 21.97 13.08
CA HIS A 71 5.67 20.89 13.01
C HIS A 71 4.92 20.74 14.33
N VAL A 72 3.64 20.38 14.28
CA VAL A 72 2.91 19.90 15.44
C VAL A 72 2.95 18.37 15.45
N ILE A 73 3.36 17.79 16.58
CA ILE A 73 3.40 16.34 16.76
C ILE A 73 2.51 15.93 17.95
N ASN A 74 2.01 14.70 17.93
CA ASN A 74 1.24 14.09 19.01
C ASN A 74 -0.02 14.86 19.40
N ALA A 75 -0.68 15.56 18.46
CA ALA A 75 -1.95 16.25 18.78
C ALA A 75 -3.04 15.21 19.09
N ASN A 76 -3.67 15.31 20.29
CA ASN A 76 -4.85 14.51 20.56
C ASN A 76 -5.99 14.86 19.58
N LEU A 77 -7.04 14.04 19.55
CA LEU A 77 -8.09 14.16 18.53
C LEU A 77 -8.77 15.53 18.59
N ASP A 78 -9.12 16.02 19.79
CA ASP A 78 -9.86 17.28 19.97
C ASP A 78 -9.03 18.49 19.49
N VAL A 79 -7.75 18.53 19.87
CA VAL A 79 -6.82 19.60 19.43
C VAL A 79 -6.53 19.49 17.94
N TYR A 80 -6.37 18.29 17.41
CA TYR A 80 -6.19 18.09 15.98
C TYR A 80 -7.38 18.59 15.18
N ASP A 81 -8.62 18.28 15.60
CA ASP A 81 -9.84 18.71 14.91
C ASP A 81 -9.96 20.25 14.90
N VAL A 82 -9.58 20.91 16.00
CA VAL A 82 -9.50 22.38 16.04
C VAL A 82 -8.48 22.91 15.05
N LEU A 83 -7.26 22.31 14.97
CA LEU A 83 -6.23 22.72 14.02
C LEU A 83 -6.67 22.49 12.57
N GLN A 84 -7.38 21.41 12.30
CA GLN A 84 -7.92 21.10 10.97
C GLN A 84 -9.02 22.08 10.57
N MET A 85 -10.03 22.31 11.44
CA MET A 85 -11.13 23.22 11.19
C MET A 85 -10.67 24.67 10.98
N THR A 86 -9.58 25.07 11.63
CA THR A 86 -9.00 26.41 11.52
C THR A 86 -7.96 26.53 10.40
N GLY A 87 -7.72 25.47 9.64
CA GLY A 87 -6.84 25.48 8.47
C GLY A 87 -5.34 25.36 8.78
N PHE A 88 -4.94 25.07 10.02
CA PHE A 88 -3.52 24.92 10.37
C PHE A 88 -2.87 23.75 9.65
N THR A 89 -3.62 22.66 9.41
CA THR A 89 -3.13 21.50 8.64
C THR A 89 -2.76 21.83 7.18
N ASN A 90 -3.18 22.98 6.66
CA ASN A 90 -2.82 23.44 5.31
C ASN A 90 -1.54 24.27 5.29
N ILE A 91 -1.10 24.81 6.44
CA ILE A 91 0.05 25.70 6.54
C ILE A 91 1.24 25.10 7.29
N MET A 92 1.03 24.02 8.03
CA MET A 92 2.08 23.28 8.72
C MET A 92 1.75 21.80 8.84
N ASP A 93 2.77 20.97 8.99
CA ASP A 93 2.60 19.53 9.25
C ASP A 93 2.08 19.32 10.67
N VAL A 94 0.89 18.71 10.77
CA VAL A 94 0.23 18.41 12.05
C VAL A 94 -0.05 16.93 12.14
N LYS A 95 0.65 16.25 13.05
CA LYS A 95 0.50 14.81 13.29
C LYS A 95 -0.36 14.52 14.52
N LYS A 96 -1.32 13.61 14.34
CA LYS A 96 -2.13 13.08 15.45
C LYS A 96 -1.28 12.24 16.40
N ALA A 97 -1.64 12.26 17.69
CA ALA A 97 -1.12 11.28 18.62
C ALA A 97 -1.50 9.87 18.20
N MET A 98 -0.51 8.99 18.10
CA MET A 98 -0.78 7.58 17.85
C MET A 98 -1.31 6.93 19.12
N ARG A 99 -2.40 6.19 18.99
CA ARG A 99 -2.93 5.37 20.05
C ARG A 99 -1.95 4.22 20.34
N GLU A 100 -1.54 4.07 21.59
CA GLU A 100 -0.81 2.87 22.00
C GLU A 100 -1.81 1.73 22.28
N MET A 101 -1.51 0.55 21.73
CA MET A 101 -2.32 -0.65 21.88
C MET A 101 -1.45 -1.86 22.24
N SER A 102 -2.03 -2.77 23.02
CA SER A 102 -1.39 -4.05 23.34
C SER A 102 -2.05 -5.16 22.52
N VAL A 103 -1.22 -6.06 22.01
CA VAL A 103 -1.64 -7.32 21.38
C VAL A 103 -1.31 -8.53 22.26
N GLU A 104 -0.96 -8.30 23.54
CA GLU A 104 -0.61 -9.36 24.47
C GLU A 104 -1.83 -10.24 24.76
N GLY A 105 -1.70 -11.54 24.53
CA GLY A 105 -2.81 -12.49 24.68
C GLY A 105 -3.83 -12.47 23.55
N ALA A 106 -3.67 -11.61 22.54
CA ALA A 106 -4.56 -11.58 21.38
C ALA A 106 -4.32 -12.78 20.44
N GLU A 107 -5.40 -13.27 19.85
CA GLU A 107 -5.36 -14.36 18.87
C GLU A 107 -4.67 -13.90 17.58
N ILE A 108 -3.69 -14.67 17.09
CA ILE A 108 -3.11 -14.46 15.77
C ILE A 108 -4.01 -15.11 14.73
N ILE A 109 -4.60 -14.31 13.84
CA ILE A 109 -5.51 -14.77 12.78
C ILE A 109 -4.86 -14.76 11.39
N GLY A 110 -3.68 -14.14 11.25
CA GLY A 110 -2.92 -14.10 10.03
C GLY A 110 -1.45 -13.82 10.30
N GLU A 111 -0.58 -14.51 9.57
CA GLU A 111 0.86 -14.34 9.67
C GLU A 111 1.44 -14.29 8.26
N GLY A 112 2.12 -13.21 7.95
CA GLY A 112 2.76 -12.96 6.67
C GLY A 112 4.22 -12.56 6.83
N PHE A 113 4.92 -12.44 5.72
CA PHE A 113 6.34 -12.07 5.71
C PHE A 113 6.58 -10.65 6.27
N PHE A 114 5.65 -9.73 6.01
CA PHE A 114 5.78 -8.32 6.36
C PHE A 114 4.99 -7.92 7.60
N SER A 115 3.96 -8.70 8.00
CA SER A 115 3.07 -8.34 9.08
C SER A 115 2.44 -9.55 9.76
N THR A 116 1.96 -9.32 10.99
CA THR A 116 1.17 -10.29 11.76
C THR A 116 -0.16 -9.62 12.10
N VAL A 117 -1.27 -10.34 11.94
CA VAL A 117 -2.62 -9.84 12.18
C VAL A 117 -3.17 -10.46 13.46
N TYR A 118 -3.56 -9.58 14.39
CA TYR A 118 -4.09 -9.93 15.70
C TYR A 118 -5.57 -9.57 15.80
N ARG A 119 -6.37 -10.46 16.33
CA ARG A 119 -7.76 -10.18 16.69
C ARG A 119 -7.79 -9.53 18.06
N ILE A 120 -8.28 -8.29 18.14
CA ILE A 120 -8.35 -7.53 19.40
C ILE A 120 -9.68 -7.76 20.10
N ASP A 121 -10.77 -7.69 19.35
CA ASP A 121 -12.12 -7.96 19.81
C ASP A 121 -12.99 -8.52 18.68
N LYS A 122 -14.31 -8.55 18.89
CA LYS A 122 -15.26 -9.09 17.89
C LYS A 122 -15.33 -8.26 16.60
N ASP A 123 -14.98 -6.95 16.67
CA ASP A 123 -15.19 -5.99 15.61
C ASP A 123 -13.86 -5.41 15.06
N THR A 124 -12.71 -5.74 15.71
CA THR A 124 -11.44 -5.06 15.43
C THR A 124 -10.26 -6.02 15.33
N ILE A 125 -9.43 -5.81 14.33
CA ILE A 125 -8.11 -6.44 14.17
C ILE A 125 -7.01 -5.39 14.13
N ILE A 126 -5.78 -5.80 14.43
CA ILE A 126 -4.57 -4.99 14.20
C ILE A 126 -3.60 -5.77 13.33
N LYS A 127 -3.24 -5.20 12.16
CA LYS A 127 -2.12 -5.64 11.33
C LYS A 127 -0.86 -4.95 11.84
N VAL A 128 0.03 -5.69 12.52
CA VAL A 128 1.30 -5.19 13.07
C VAL A 128 2.42 -5.49 12.08
N PHE A 129 3.20 -4.48 11.69
CA PHE A 129 4.29 -4.65 10.75
C PHE A 129 5.52 -5.28 11.43
N ASN A 130 6.10 -6.31 10.82
CA ASN A 130 7.22 -7.08 11.38
C ASN A 130 8.57 -6.34 11.27
N ARG A 131 8.68 -5.35 10.38
CA ARG A 131 9.86 -4.51 10.19
C ARG A 131 9.55 -3.09 10.60
N THR A 132 10.61 -2.29 10.84
CA THR A 132 10.47 -0.84 10.99
C THR A 132 9.92 -0.28 9.68
N SER A 133 8.60 -0.14 9.60
CA SER A 133 7.92 0.42 8.44
C SER A 133 7.95 1.94 8.54
N ASP A 134 8.17 2.61 7.41
CA ASP A 134 8.05 4.06 7.36
C ASP A 134 6.58 4.44 7.56
N GLU A 135 6.30 5.26 8.56
CA GLU A 135 4.98 5.79 8.87
C GLU A 135 4.30 6.39 7.64
N LYS A 136 5.06 7.14 6.84
CA LYS A 136 4.57 7.74 5.59
C LYS A 136 4.09 6.70 4.57
N GLN A 137 4.75 5.54 4.52
CA GLN A 137 4.33 4.45 3.65
C GLN A 137 2.99 3.87 4.11
N ILE A 138 2.81 3.69 5.43
CA ILE A 138 1.56 3.19 6.01
C ILE A 138 0.43 4.22 5.81
N GLU A 139 0.69 5.50 6.07
CA GLU A 139 -0.28 6.58 5.83
C GLU A 139 -0.75 6.60 4.36
N ARG A 140 0.19 6.41 3.44
CA ARG A 140 -0.12 6.32 2.01
C ARG A 140 -1.01 5.12 1.68
N GLU A 141 -0.68 3.92 2.18
CA GLU A 141 -1.49 2.71 2.01
C GLU A 141 -2.93 2.94 2.50
N LEU A 142 -3.08 3.50 3.72
CA LEU A 142 -4.38 3.82 4.29
C LEU A 142 -5.16 4.84 3.46
N LYS A 143 -4.48 5.88 2.97
CA LYS A 143 -5.11 6.90 2.11
C LYS A 143 -5.63 6.26 0.82
N LEU A 144 -4.83 5.42 0.19
CA LEU A 144 -5.19 4.70 -1.04
C LEU A 144 -6.37 3.76 -0.82
N ALA A 145 -6.35 2.97 0.29
CA ALA A 145 -7.45 2.07 0.64
C ALA A 145 -8.77 2.82 0.87
N LYS A 146 -8.74 3.94 1.61
CA LYS A 146 -9.91 4.80 1.82
C LYS A 146 -10.45 5.39 0.52
N GLN A 147 -9.56 5.80 -0.36
CA GLN A 147 -9.92 6.37 -1.65
C GLN A 147 -10.58 5.33 -2.57
N ALA A 148 -10.03 4.12 -2.63
CA ALA A 148 -10.62 3.01 -3.37
C ALA A 148 -12.02 2.68 -2.83
N PHE A 149 -12.18 2.64 -1.50
CA PHE A 149 -13.48 2.40 -0.86
C PHE A 149 -14.52 3.46 -1.25
N VAL A 150 -14.16 4.76 -1.17
CA VAL A 150 -15.07 5.86 -1.54
C VAL A 150 -15.47 5.81 -3.00
N LEU A 151 -14.59 5.33 -3.89
CA LEU A 151 -14.87 5.14 -5.32
C LEU A 151 -15.60 3.82 -5.63
N GLY A 152 -16.01 3.07 -4.60
CA GLY A 152 -16.86 1.89 -4.72
C GLY A 152 -16.12 0.57 -4.94
N ILE A 153 -14.80 0.54 -4.76
CA ILE A 153 -14.06 -0.72 -4.70
C ILE A 153 -14.27 -1.34 -3.31
N PRO A 154 -14.78 -2.57 -3.22
CA PRO A 154 -15.01 -3.22 -1.94
C PRO A 154 -13.69 -3.57 -1.27
N THR A 155 -13.37 -2.94 -0.16
CA THR A 155 -12.16 -3.19 0.64
C THR A 155 -12.48 -3.13 2.12
N ALA A 156 -11.67 -3.80 2.95
CA ALA A 156 -11.78 -3.73 4.40
C ALA A 156 -11.57 -2.28 4.88
N ILE A 157 -12.39 -1.87 5.87
CA ILE A 157 -12.31 -0.53 6.42
C ILE A 157 -11.13 -0.42 7.36
N SER A 158 -10.22 0.48 7.05
CA SER A 158 -9.11 0.86 7.93
C SER A 158 -9.51 2.03 8.83
N PHE A 159 -9.17 1.95 10.12
CA PHE A 159 -9.49 3.00 11.09
C PHE A 159 -8.33 4.00 11.25
N ASP A 160 -7.27 3.58 11.93
CA ASP A 160 -6.14 4.43 12.29
C ASP A 160 -4.83 3.64 12.39
N ILE A 161 -3.71 4.38 12.38
CA ILE A 161 -2.39 3.85 12.71
C ILE A 161 -2.27 3.83 14.23
N VAL A 162 -1.71 2.75 14.76
CA VAL A 162 -1.48 2.55 16.18
C VAL A 162 -0.04 2.15 16.44
N LYS A 163 0.43 2.42 17.66
CA LYS A 163 1.72 1.95 18.14
C LYS A 163 1.53 0.69 18.98
N VAL A 164 2.25 -0.37 18.64
CA VAL A 164 2.25 -1.64 19.36
C VAL A 164 3.68 -1.91 19.84
N LYS A 165 3.99 -1.52 21.10
CA LYS A 165 5.36 -1.47 21.63
C LYS A 165 6.24 -0.56 20.75
N ASP A 166 7.29 -1.12 20.14
CA ASP A 166 8.25 -0.46 19.25
C ASP A 166 7.87 -0.52 17.75
N LYS A 167 6.71 -1.13 17.43
CA LYS A 167 6.24 -1.34 16.08
C LYS A 167 5.02 -0.49 15.76
N LEU A 168 4.81 -0.25 14.46
CA LEU A 168 3.57 0.34 13.95
C LEU A 168 2.59 -0.77 13.60
N GLY A 169 1.31 -0.48 13.76
CA GLY A 169 0.21 -1.32 13.32
C GLY A 169 -0.92 -0.47 12.74
N VAL A 170 -1.81 -1.11 12.05
CA VAL A 170 -3.04 -0.50 11.52
C VAL A 170 -4.23 -1.27 12.06
N ARG A 171 -5.20 -0.55 12.60
CA ARG A 171 -6.49 -1.12 12.97
C ARG A 171 -7.40 -1.20 11.76
N PHE A 172 -8.06 -2.35 11.62
CA PHE A 172 -9.10 -2.59 10.62
C PHE A 172 -10.34 -3.16 11.30
N GLU A 173 -11.46 -3.11 10.58
CA GLU A 173 -12.63 -3.87 10.94
C GLU A 173 -12.32 -5.37 10.93
N MET A 174 -12.91 -6.11 11.87
CA MET A 174 -12.90 -7.57 11.85
C MET A 174 -13.99 -8.04 10.89
N LEU A 175 -13.60 -8.74 9.84
CA LEU A 175 -14.53 -9.33 8.90
C LEU A 175 -14.86 -10.78 9.33
N ASP A 176 -16.14 -11.09 9.50
CA ASP A 176 -16.58 -12.49 9.63
C ASP A 176 -16.63 -13.13 8.25
N CYS A 177 -15.47 -13.56 7.79
CA CYS A 177 -15.23 -13.96 6.41
C CYS A 177 -14.17 -15.06 6.31
N MET A 178 -13.99 -15.59 5.14
CA MET A 178 -12.86 -16.46 4.79
C MET A 178 -12.18 -15.95 3.52
N SER A 179 -10.89 -16.28 3.32
CA SER A 179 -10.26 -15.95 2.05
C SER A 179 -10.91 -16.70 0.90
N LEU A 180 -10.90 -16.10 -0.29
CA LEU A 180 -11.41 -16.76 -1.51
C LEU A 180 -10.68 -18.08 -1.78
N LYS A 181 -9.38 -18.15 -1.42
CA LYS A 181 -8.62 -19.41 -1.41
C LYS A 181 -9.34 -20.49 -0.59
N ASN A 182 -9.72 -20.16 0.65
CA ASN A 182 -10.39 -21.10 1.53
C ASN A 182 -11.82 -21.44 1.05
N ALA A 183 -12.48 -20.48 0.40
CA ALA A 183 -13.79 -20.71 -0.22
C ALA A 183 -13.71 -21.73 -1.37
N PHE A 184 -12.71 -21.63 -2.25
CA PHE A 184 -12.47 -22.63 -3.30
C PHE A 184 -12.20 -24.04 -2.74
N ILE A 185 -11.48 -24.13 -1.61
CA ILE A 185 -11.21 -25.42 -0.96
C ILE A 185 -12.47 -25.99 -0.31
N LYS A 186 -13.23 -25.15 0.38
CA LYS A 186 -14.38 -25.56 1.18
C LYS A 186 -15.62 -25.87 0.35
N TYR A 187 -15.78 -25.18 -0.78
CA TYR A 187 -16.94 -25.25 -1.66
C TYR A 187 -16.53 -25.51 -3.11
N PRO A 188 -15.88 -26.66 -3.41
CA PRO A 188 -15.41 -26.98 -4.75
C PRO A 188 -16.55 -27.06 -5.79
N GLU A 189 -17.77 -27.34 -5.37
CA GLU A 189 -18.97 -27.35 -6.21
C GLU A 189 -19.40 -25.95 -6.65
N LYS A 190 -18.92 -24.89 -5.97
CA LYS A 190 -19.17 -23.49 -6.30
C LYS A 190 -18.05 -22.85 -7.12
N TYR A 191 -17.16 -23.65 -7.70
CA TYR A 191 -15.99 -23.16 -8.42
C TYR A 191 -16.35 -22.09 -9.46
N ASP A 192 -17.31 -22.36 -10.33
CA ASP A 192 -17.70 -21.46 -11.40
C ASP A 192 -18.35 -20.17 -10.86
N GLU A 193 -19.17 -20.27 -9.81
CA GLU A 193 -19.75 -19.09 -9.15
C GLU A 193 -18.68 -18.18 -8.54
N LEU A 194 -17.77 -18.74 -7.76
CA LEU A 194 -16.68 -18.02 -7.11
C LEU A 194 -15.73 -17.41 -8.15
N LEU A 195 -15.44 -18.16 -9.20
CA LEU A 195 -14.59 -17.70 -10.30
C LEU A 195 -15.21 -16.52 -11.06
N ASN A 196 -16.49 -16.57 -11.39
CA ASN A 196 -17.18 -15.46 -12.05
C ASN A 196 -17.17 -14.20 -11.18
N LYS A 197 -17.49 -14.30 -9.88
CA LYS A 197 -17.43 -13.19 -8.94
C LYS A 197 -16.01 -12.61 -8.82
N TYR A 198 -14.98 -13.47 -8.87
CA TYR A 198 -13.59 -13.02 -8.86
C TYR A 198 -13.25 -12.22 -10.11
N VAL A 199 -13.63 -12.68 -11.28
CA VAL A 199 -13.40 -11.96 -12.54
C VAL A 199 -14.20 -10.66 -12.59
N ASP A 200 -15.43 -10.64 -12.08
CA ASP A 200 -16.25 -9.43 -11.97
C ASP A 200 -15.59 -8.41 -11.05
N LEU A 201 -15.00 -8.85 -9.93
CA LEU A 201 -14.21 -7.97 -9.04
C LEU A 201 -13.00 -7.38 -9.76
N LEU A 202 -12.21 -8.21 -10.49
CA LEU A 202 -11.07 -7.73 -11.30
C LEU A 202 -11.51 -6.70 -12.34
N LYS A 203 -12.61 -6.97 -13.07
CA LYS A 203 -13.17 -6.02 -14.04
C LYS A 203 -13.62 -4.74 -13.36
N LYS A 204 -14.27 -4.83 -12.20
CA LYS A 204 -14.69 -3.66 -11.43
C LYS A 204 -13.50 -2.78 -11.05
N ILE A 205 -12.41 -3.36 -10.52
CA ILE A 205 -11.18 -2.64 -10.21
C ILE A 205 -10.64 -1.94 -11.46
N ASN A 206 -10.46 -2.69 -12.54
CA ASN A 206 -9.82 -2.22 -13.76
C ASN A 206 -10.69 -1.26 -14.61
N THR A 207 -11.94 -1.03 -14.23
CA THR A 207 -12.85 -0.07 -14.86
C THR A 207 -13.22 1.11 -13.95
N THR A 208 -12.89 1.06 -12.67
CA THR A 208 -13.14 2.15 -11.73
C THR A 208 -12.10 3.25 -11.93
N GLU A 209 -12.54 4.44 -12.33
CA GLU A 209 -11.66 5.58 -12.59
C GLU A 209 -11.23 6.28 -11.30
N CYS A 210 -9.98 6.72 -11.26
CA CYS A 210 -9.39 7.53 -10.21
C CYS A 210 -8.49 8.61 -10.80
N PHE A 211 -8.85 9.87 -10.61
CA PHE A 211 -8.11 11.03 -11.12
C PHE A 211 -7.26 11.73 -10.06
N ASP A 212 -7.11 11.15 -8.86
CA ASP A 212 -6.25 11.72 -7.83
C ASP A 212 -4.77 11.54 -8.22
N PRO A 213 -4.02 12.65 -8.41
CA PRO A 213 -2.62 12.59 -8.81
C PRO A 213 -1.70 11.99 -7.73
N SER A 214 -2.19 11.80 -6.50
CA SER A 214 -1.44 11.14 -5.43
C SER A 214 -1.41 9.62 -5.57
N VAL A 215 -2.30 9.03 -6.39
CA VAL A 215 -2.27 7.59 -6.70
C VAL A 215 -1.17 7.31 -7.71
N PRO A 216 -0.26 6.37 -7.43
CA PRO A 216 0.87 6.11 -8.31
C PRO A 216 0.45 5.50 -9.65
N SER A 217 1.23 5.78 -10.70
CA SER A 217 1.09 5.11 -11.98
C SER A 217 1.86 3.79 -11.99
N ILE A 218 1.16 2.68 -12.21
CA ILE A 218 1.79 1.36 -12.35
C ILE A 218 2.71 1.30 -13.57
N LYS A 219 2.36 1.99 -14.66
CA LYS A 219 3.19 2.06 -15.87
C LYS A 219 4.55 2.69 -15.60
N LYS A 220 4.60 3.80 -14.85
CA LYS A 220 5.88 4.43 -14.46
C LYS A 220 6.73 3.44 -13.67
N PHE A 221 6.13 2.74 -12.73
CA PHE A 221 6.82 1.74 -11.92
C PHE A 221 7.37 0.59 -12.76
N PHE A 222 6.63 0.11 -13.78
CA PHE A 222 7.13 -0.92 -14.69
C PHE A 222 8.27 -0.41 -15.59
N ILE A 223 8.22 0.84 -16.05
CA ILE A 223 9.32 1.47 -16.79
C ILE A 223 10.59 1.52 -15.93
N GLU A 224 10.49 1.97 -14.68
CA GLU A 224 11.61 2.00 -13.72
C GLU A 224 12.20 0.60 -13.47
N LYS A 225 11.33 -0.43 -13.35
CA LYS A 225 11.77 -1.82 -13.26
C LYS A 225 12.58 -2.24 -14.48
N VAL A 226 12.12 -1.92 -15.69
CA VAL A 226 12.82 -2.24 -16.95
C VAL A 226 14.17 -1.52 -17.02
N GLU A 227 14.24 -0.25 -16.61
CA GLU A 227 15.51 0.49 -16.52
C GLU A 227 16.50 -0.16 -15.55
N THR A 228 16.02 -0.69 -14.43
CA THR A 228 16.85 -1.39 -13.44
C THR A 228 17.49 -2.66 -14.00
N ILE A 229 16.79 -3.39 -14.87
CA ILE A 229 17.28 -4.66 -15.47
C ILE A 229 18.04 -4.47 -16.79
N LYS A 230 18.27 -3.24 -17.24
CA LYS A 230 18.97 -2.93 -18.50
C LYS A 230 20.26 -3.75 -18.68
N HIS A 231 21.06 -3.88 -17.64
CA HIS A 231 22.35 -4.57 -17.67
C HIS A 231 22.25 -6.10 -17.85
N LEU A 232 21.05 -6.67 -17.76
CA LEU A 232 20.79 -8.11 -17.94
C LEU A 232 20.38 -8.46 -19.38
N LEU A 233 20.07 -7.47 -20.22
CA LEU A 233 19.63 -7.62 -21.62
C LEU A 233 20.69 -7.02 -22.54
N ASP A 234 20.73 -7.50 -23.79
CA ASP A 234 21.44 -6.75 -24.84
C ASP A 234 20.64 -5.49 -25.23
N GLU A 235 21.30 -4.59 -25.92
CA GLU A 235 20.72 -3.27 -26.25
C GLU A 235 19.44 -3.38 -27.08
N ALA A 236 19.35 -4.31 -28.02
CA ALA A 236 18.18 -4.46 -28.90
C ALA A 236 16.95 -4.93 -28.10
N HIS A 237 17.10 -5.94 -27.24
CA HIS A 237 16.02 -6.43 -26.38
C HIS A 237 15.62 -5.39 -25.33
N TYR A 238 16.59 -4.67 -24.75
CA TYR A 238 16.28 -3.61 -23.80
C TYR A 238 15.46 -2.49 -24.42
N GLU A 239 15.91 -1.94 -25.57
CA GLU A 239 15.19 -0.86 -26.24
C GLU A 239 13.79 -1.31 -26.71
N LYS A 240 13.67 -2.54 -27.19
CA LYS A 240 12.37 -3.13 -27.54
C LYS A 240 11.45 -3.23 -26.33
N LEU A 241 11.92 -3.80 -25.21
CA LEU A 241 11.14 -3.93 -23.98
C LEU A 241 10.70 -2.57 -23.45
N LEU A 242 11.62 -1.61 -23.39
CA LEU A 242 11.32 -0.25 -22.94
C LEU A 242 10.29 0.43 -23.85
N GLY A 243 10.43 0.26 -25.17
CA GLY A 243 9.48 0.75 -26.16
C GLY A 243 8.09 0.15 -25.98
N LEU A 244 7.99 -1.17 -25.77
CA LEU A 244 6.74 -1.87 -25.48
C LEU A 244 6.07 -1.35 -24.19
N MET A 245 6.81 -1.19 -23.09
CA MET A 245 6.24 -0.65 -21.85
C MET A 245 5.74 0.79 -22.04
N LYS A 246 6.48 1.62 -22.77
CA LYS A 246 6.07 3.00 -23.07
C LYS A 246 4.84 3.06 -23.98
N SER A 247 4.64 2.08 -24.87
CA SER A 247 3.49 2.02 -25.78
C SER A 247 2.18 1.65 -25.12
N VAL A 248 2.19 1.04 -23.93
CA VAL A 248 0.96 0.75 -23.18
C VAL A 248 0.18 2.06 -22.95
N PRO A 249 -1.12 2.11 -23.28
CA PRO A 249 -1.93 3.31 -23.08
C PRO A 249 -1.96 3.76 -21.61
N GLU A 250 -1.94 5.07 -21.38
CA GLU A 250 -2.20 5.61 -20.06
C GLU A 250 -3.68 5.42 -19.70
N ARG A 251 -3.94 5.01 -18.46
CA ARG A 251 -5.30 4.89 -17.94
C ARG A 251 -5.36 5.40 -16.51
N SER A 252 -6.48 5.99 -16.17
CA SER A 252 -6.80 6.44 -14.81
C SER A 252 -7.65 5.42 -14.06
N THR A 253 -7.65 4.15 -14.46
CA THR A 253 -8.38 3.08 -13.78
C THR A 253 -7.49 2.36 -12.78
N PHE A 254 -8.10 1.88 -11.70
CA PHE A 254 -7.34 1.19 -10.65
C PHE A 254 -6.72 -0.12 -11.12
N VAL A 255 -5.56 -0.41 -10.55
CA VAL A 255 -4.83 -1.67 -10.56
C VAL A 255 -4.49 -2.00 -9.12
N HIS A 256 -4.94 -3.14 -8.60
CA HIS A 256 -4.61 -3.59 -7.25
C HIS A 256 -3.13 -3.99 -7.15
N GLY A 257 -2.65 -4.69 -8.17
CA GLY A 257 -1.24 -5.08 -8.29
C GLY A 257 -0.85 -6.38 -7.56
N ASP A 258 -1.72 -6.89 -6.67
CA ASP A 258 -1.53 -8.17 -5.97
C ASP A 258 -2.89 -8.86 -5.70
N CYS A 259 -3.79 -8.87 -6.69
CA CYS A 259 -5.18 -9.32 -6.54
C CYS A 259 -5.31 -10.85 -6.60
N HIS A 260 -4.44 -11.59 -5.91
CA HIS A 260 -4.58 -13.04 -5.83
C HIS A 260 -5.63 -13.46 -4.76
N PHE A 261 -6.16 -14.68 -4.87
CA PHE A 261 -7.29 -15.17 -4.05
C PHE A 261 -7.04 -15.19 -2.53
N LYS A 262 -5.80 -15.04 -2.04
CA LYS A 262 -5.54 -14.85 -0.60
C LYS A 262 -5.84 -13.42 -0.13
N ASN A 263 -5.77 -12.44 -1.04
CA ASN A 263 -6.04 -11.03 -0.77
C ASN A 263 -7.51 -10.66 -1.05
N ILE A 264 -8.36 -11.66 -1.29
CA ILE A 264 -9.80 -11.49 -1.45
C ILE A 264 -10.50 -12.24 -0.32
N MET A 265 -11.35 -11.54 0.42
CA MET A 265 -12.15 -12.07 1.50
C MET A 265 -13.60 -12.24 1.04
N VAL A 266 -14.22 -13.35 1.40
CA VAL A 266 -15.61 -13.69 1.06
C VAL A 266 -16.45 -13.50 2.31
N GLN A 267 -17.35 -12.53 2.29
CA GLN A 267 -18.31 -12.22 3.35
C GLN A 267 -19.73 -12.34 2.81
N GLY A 268 -20.39 -13.48 3.10
CA GLY A 268 -21.70 -13.77 2.49
C GLY A 268 -21.58 -13.85 0.97
N GLU A 269 -22.24 -12.93 0.26
CA GLU A 269 -22.22 -12.82 -1.19
C GLU A 269 -21.14 -11.84 -1.71
N ASP A 270 -20.54 -11.06 -0.82
CA ASP A 270 -19.61 -9.98 -1.17
C ASP A 270 -18.16 -10.46 -1.16
N PHE A 271 -17.38 -9.92 -2.10
CA PHE A 271 -15.94 -10.08 -2.16
C PHE A 271 -15.29 -8.74 -1.76
N LEU A 272 -14.39 -8.79 -0.78
CA LEU A 272 -13.69 -7.63 -0.24
C LEU A 272 -12.19 -7.79 -0.47
N LEU A 273 -11.54 -6.73 -0.91
CA LEU A 273 -10.10 -6.69 -1.07
C LEU A 273 -9.41 -6.34 0.25
N ILE A 274 -8.26 -6.95 0.47
CA ILE A 274 -7.32 -6.59 1.53
C ILE A 274 -5.94 -6.37 0.92
N ASP A 275 -5.04 -5.74 1.69
CA ASP A 275 -3.65 -5.51 1.29
C ASP A 275 -3.50 -4.56 0.09
N MET A 276 -3.83 -3.28 0.33
CA MET A 276 -3.91 -2.24 -0.69
C MET A 276 -2.58 -1.49 -0.90
N ASP A 277 -1.45 -2.04 -0.45
CA ASP A 277 -0.13 -1.40 -0.49
C ASP A 277 0.42 -1.20 -1.91
N THR A 278 -0.02 -2.05 -2.86
CA THR A 278 0.35 -2.00 -4.28
C THR A 278 -0.65 -1.24 -5.16
N LEU A 279 -1.73 -0.69 -4.56
CA LEU A 279 -2.77 0.02 -5.31
C LEU A 279 -2.21 1.18 -6.13
N SER A 280 -2.59 1.24 -7.38
CA SER A 280 -2.10 2.19 -8.37
C SER A 280 -3.17 2.45 -9.45
N VAL A 281 -2.87 3.32 -10.42
CA VAL A 281 -3.67 3.49 -11.62
C VAL A 281 -2.89 3.09 -12.86
N GLY A 282 -3.57 2.55 -13.86
CA GLY A 282 -2.99 2.21 -15.14
C GLY A 282 -3.76 1.16 -15.94
N HIS A 283 -3.12 0.64 -16.97
CA HIS A 283 -3.71 -0.33 -17.88
C HIS A 283 -3.83 -1.72 -17.23
N PRO A 284 -4.94 -2.46 -17.44
CA PRO A 284 -5.18 -3.78 -16.86
C PRO A 284 -4.12 -4.85 -17.16
N ILE A 285 -3.33 -4.68 -18.21
CA ILE A 285 -2.23 -5.62 -18.52
C ILE A 285 -1.27 -5.79 -17.33
N PHE A 286 -1.05 -4.73 -16.55
CA PHE A 286 -0.17 -4.78 -15.37
C PHE A 286 -0.80 -5.58 -14.23
N GLU A 287 -2.14 -5.48 -14.04
CA GLU A 287 -2.87 -6.32 -13.08
C GLU A 287 -2.75 -7.79 -13.44
N LEU A 288 -3.07 -8.12 -14.70
CA LEU A 288 -3.07 -9.50 -15.17
C LEU A 288 -1.66 -10.12 -15.20
N ALA A 289 -0.63 -9.30 -15.48
CA ALA A 289 0.76 -9.71 -15.41
C ALA A 289 1.23 -9.99 -13.98
N ASN A 290 0.88 -9.12 -13.03
CA ASN A 290 1.19 -9.33 -11.61
C ASN A 290 0.43 -10.55 -11.08
N LEU A 291 -0.82 -10.75 -11.49
CA LEU A 291 -1.61 -11.91 -11.10
C LEU A 291 -0.99 -13.23 -11.61
N ARG A 292 -0.37 -13.22 -12.80
CA ARG A 292 0.34 -14.39 -13.33
C ARG A 292 1.54 -14.82 -12.45
N CYS A 293 2.19 -13.89 -11.78
CA CYS A 293 3.38 -14.19 -10.99
C CYS A 293 3.16 -15.30 -9.97
N PRO A 294 2.24 -15.20 -8.99
CA PRO A 294 2.08 -16.21 -7.95
C PRO A 294 1.39 -17.50 -8.44
N TYR A 295 0.56 -17.44 -9.49
CA TYR A 295 -0.16 -18.61 -9.98
C TYR A 295 0.66 -19.46 -10.95
N VAL A 296 1.57 -18.84 -11.72
CA VAL A 296 2.28 -19.50 -12.82
C VAL A 296 3.79 -19.29 -12.74
N ALA A 297 4.26 -18.03 -12.80
CA ALA A 297 5.67 -17.76 -13.05
C ALA A 297 6.60 -18.20 -11.93
N PHE A 298 6.19 -18.12 -10.67
CA PHE A 298 6.99 -18.64 -9.55
C PHE A 298 7.12 -20.16 -9.56
N GLU A 299 6.10 -20.88 -10.05
CA GLU A 299 6.10 -22.34 -10.12
C GLU A 299 7.03 -22.86 -11.22
N GLU A 300 7.14 -22.15 -12.36
CA GLU A 300 7.94 -22.55 -13.53
C GLU A 300 9.42 -22.78 -13.20
N ASP A 301 9.99 -21.97 -12.29
CA ASP A 301 11.41 -22.04 -11.89
C ASP A 301 11.64 -22.68 -10.52
N ALA A 302 10.59 -22.85 -9.74
CA ALA A 302 10.61 -23.48 -8.42
C ALA A 302 9.35 -24.35 -8.22
N PRO A 303 9.31 -25.55 -8.80
CA PRO A 303 8.20 -26.50 -8.60
C PRO A 303 7.89 -26.70 -7.11
N GLY A 304 6.60 -26.66 -6.74
CA GLY A 304 6.11 -26.68 -5.37
C GLY A 304 5.90 -25.31 -4.74
N ASN A 305 6.16 -24.21 -5.48
CA ASN A 305 5.90 -22.85 -4.96
C ASN A 305 4.41 -22.60 -4.71
N CYS A 306 3.53 -23.07 -5.59
CA CYS A 306 2.10 -22.95 -5.39
C CYS A 306 1.64 -23.69 -4.12
N GLU A 307 2.18 -24.87 -3.86
CA GLU A 307 1.87 -25.63 -2.66
C GLU A 307 2.39 -24.92 -1.40
N GLN A 308 3.61 -24.42 -1.44
CA GLN A 308 4.20 -23.66 -0.33
C GLN A 308 3.45 -22.35 -0.04
N PHE A 309 3.14 -21.58 -1.07
CA PHE A 309 2.54 -20.25 -0.91
C PHE A 309 1.02 -20.30 -0.73
N PHE A 310 0.33 -21.12 -1.52
CA PHE A 310 -1.12 -21.22 -1.52
C PHE A 310 -1.67 -22.45 -0.78
N GLY A 311 -0.84 -23.47 -0.52
CA GLY A 311 -1.31 -24.77 -0.02
C GLY A 311 -2.14 -25.52 -1.06
N MET A 312 -1.91 -25.26 -2.35
CA MET A 312 -2.66 -25.83 -3.48
C MET A 312 -1.70 -26.34 -4.55
N LYS A 313 -2.11 -27.41 -5.26
CA LYS A 313 -1.29 -27.97 -6.33
C LYS A 313 -1.10 -26.99 -7.49
N ALA A 314 0.03 -27.07 -8.16
CA ALA A 314 0.38 -26.23 -9.30
C ALA A 314 -0.68 -26.27 -10.41
N GLU A 315 -1.15 -27.48 -10.74
CA GLU A 315 -2.15 -27.67 -11.81
C GLU A 315 -3.45 -26.91 -11.53
N TYR A 316 -3.84 -26.82 -10.24
CA TYR A 316 -5.02 -26.06 -9.84
C TYR A 316 -4.79 -24.56 -10.01
N CYS A 317 -3.62 -24.06 -9.57
CA CYS A 317 -3.28 -22.64 -9.67
C CYS A 317 -3.18 -22.17 -11.12
N VAL A 318 -2.52 -22.95 -11.97
CA VAL A 318 -2.40 -22.68 -13.41
C VAL A 318 -3.77 -22.70 -14.07
N LYS A 319 -4.59 -23.74 -13.82
CA LYS A 319 -5.97 -23.81 -14.33
C LYS A 319 -6.79 -22.61 -13.91
N LEU A 320 -6.74 -22.23 -12.64
CA LEU A 320 -7.46 -21.07 -12.11
C LEU A 320 -7.06 -19.79 -12.86
N TYR A 321 -5.76 -19.56 -13.07
CA TYR A 321 -5.28 -18.42 -13.82
C TYR A 321 -5.78 -18.44 -15.27
N ASP A 322 -5.71 -19.59 -15.96
CA ASP A 322 -6.20 -19.72 -17.33
C ASP A 322 -7.70 -19.45 -17.43
N ASP A 323 -8.47 -19.96 -16.49
CA ASP A 323 -9.92 -19.72 -16.43
C ASP A 323 -10.23 -18.23 -16.13
N ILE A 324 -9.46 -17.56 -15.28
CA ILE A 324 -9.57 -16.11 -15.04
C ILE A 324 -9.35 -15.36 -16.35
N ILE A 325 -8.26 -15.63 -17.07
CA ILE A 325 -7.94 -14.93 -18.32
C ILE A 325 -9.01 -15.18 -19.36
N ARG A 326 -9.44 -16.44 -19.55
CA ARG A 326 -10.51 -16.80 -20.46
C ARG A 326 -11.82 -16.05 -20.16
N LEU A 327 -12.25 -15.97 -18.91
CA LEU A 327 -13.46 -15.24 -18.52
C LEU A 327 -13.29 -13.73 -18.57
N TYR A 328 -12.11 -13.23 -18.27
CA TYR A 328 -11.82 -11.80 -18.34
C TYR A 328 -11.99 -11.25 -19.77
N PHE A 329 -11.45 -11.97 -20.76
CA PHE A 329 -11.55 -11.62 -22.19
C PHE A 329 -12.76 -12.23 -22.91
N GLY A 330 -13.48 -13.17 -22.29
CA GLY A 330 -14.60 -13.90 -22.91
C GLY A 330 -14.18 -14.88 -24.02
N LYS A 331 -12.89 -15.18 -24.13
CA LYS A 331 -12.30 -16.10 -25.14
C LYS A 331 -10.97 -16.68 -24.66
N GLU A 332 -10.61 -17.81 -25.21
CA GLU A 332 -9.23 -18.30 -25.16
C GLU A 332 -8.40 -17.65 -26.26
N ASP A 333 -7.25 -17.09 -25.91
CA ASP A 333 -6.37 -16.41 -26.84
C ASP A 333 -4.92 -16.48 -26.34
N GLU A 334 -4.14 -17.35 -26.97
CA GLU A 334 -2.73 -17.56 -26.58
C GLU A 334 -1.86 -16.32 -26.86
N VAL A 335 -2.22 -15.48 -27.84
CA VAL A 335 -1.49 -14.24 -28.12
C VAL A 335 -1.66 -13.26 -26.93
N ILE A 336 -2.86 -13.14 -26.41
CA ILE A 336 -3.13 -12.32 -25.21
C ILE A 336 -2.37 -12.87 -24.01
N LYS A 337 -2.41 -14.20 -23.78
CA LYS A 337 -1.67 -14.83 -22.67
C LYS A 337 -0.17 -14.58 -22.78
N ASP A 338 0.41 -14.70 -23.94
CA ASP A 338 1.84 -14.46 -24.19
C ASP A 338 2.22 -12.99 -23.97
N LYS A 339 1.40 -12.02 -24.42
CA LYS A 339 1.64 -10.60 -24.20
C LYS A 339 1.58 -10.24 -22.70
N ILE A 340 0.64 -10.82 -21.95
CA ILE A 340 0.59 -10.69 -20.50
C ILE A 340 1.82 -11.34 -19.86
N ALA A 341 2.24 -12.52 -20.33
CA ALA A 341 3.42 -13.22 -19.84
C ALA A 341 4.71 -12.42 -20.09
N LEU A 342 4.83 -11.71 -21.21
CA LEU A 342 5.96 -10.82 -21.49
C LEU A 342 6.10 -9.75 -20.38
N VAL A 343 5.01 -9.07 -20.06
CA VAL A 343 4.98 -8.07 -18.99
C VAL A 343 5.27 -8.71 -17.62
N CYS A 344 4.73 -9.91 -17.36
CA CYS A 344 5.00 -10.68 -16.15
C CYS A 344 6.48 -11.02 -16.02
N TYR A 345 7.15 -11.54 -17.07
CA TYR A 345 8.56 -11.89 -16.98
C TYR A 345 9.47 -10.68 -16.85
N ALA A 346 9.13 -9.54 -17.43
CA ALA A 346 9.85 -8.29 -17.17
C ALA A 346 9.81 -7.94 -15.66
N HIS A 347 8.64 -8.08 -15.03
CA HIS A 347 8.49 -7.93 -13.58
C HIS A 347 9.30 -8.99 -12.81
N MET A 348 9.22 -10.26 -13.21
CA MET A 348 9.89 -11.38 -12.52
C MET A 348 11.42 -11.27 -12.54
N VAL A 349 12.00 -10.82 -13.66
CA VAL A 349 13.44 -10.55 -13.76
C VAL A 349 13.85 -9.48 -12.74
N TRP A 350 13.14 -8.36 -12.70
CA TRP A 350 13.37 -7.30 -11.72
C TRP A 350 13.16 -7.78 -10.29
N TRP A 351 12.07 -8.50 -10.02
CA TRP A 351 11.73 -8.98 -8.69
C TRP A 351 12.79 -9.96 -8.15
N THR A 352 13.24 -10.89 -9.00
CA THR A 352 14.27 -11.86 -8.64
C THR A 352 15.61 -11.16 -8.37
N LEU A 353 16.01 -10.22 -9.23
CA LEU A 353 17.21 -9.42 -9.05
C LEU A 353 17.18 -8.63 -7.73
N THR A 354 16.02 -8.13 -7.33
CA THR A 354 15.90 -7.27 -6.15
C THR A 354 15.76 -8.05 -4.86
N ASN A 355 14.96 -9.13 -4.87
CA ASN A 355 14.57 -9.84 -3.65
C ASN A 355 15.24 -11.21 -3.47
N GLN A 356 15.77 -11.81 -4.53
CA GLN A 356 16.39 -13.13 -4.52
C GLN A 356 17.67 -13.16 -5.38
N LYS A 357 18.61 -12.26 -5.12
CA LYS A 357 19.84 -12.05 -5.91
C LYS A 357 20.64 -13.34 -6.15
N ASP A 358 20.61 -14.27 -5.22
CA ASP A 358 21.34 -15.54 -5.31
C ASP A 358 20.59 -16.61 -6.13
N ASN A 359 19.33 -16.37 -6.50
CA ASN A 359 18.54 -17.33 -7.26
C ASN A 359 18.79 -17.19 -8.78
N GLN A 360 19.99 -17.54 -9.20
CA GLN A 360 20.42 -17.45 -10.60
C GLN A 360 19.58 -18.33 -11.54
N LYS A 361 19.08 -19.49 -11.05
CA LYS A 361 18.23 -20.37 -11.85
C LYS A 361 16.95 -19.63 -12.27
N ARG A 362 16.25 -19.00 -11.31
CA ARG A 362 15.02 -18.23 -11.59
C ARG A 362 15.32 -17.02 -12.48
N LEU A 363 16.38 -16.27 -12.15
CA LEU A 363 16.77 -15.10 -12.93
C LEU A 363 17.01 -15.44 -14.40
N ASN A 364 17.76 -16.50 -14.68
CA ASN A 364 18.04 -16.94 -16.04
C ASN A 364 16.78 -17.49 -16.74
N GLY A 365 15.97 -18.31 -16.07
CA GLY A 365 14.74 -18.85 -16.64
C GLY A 365 13.73 -17.74 -17.02
N CYS A 366 13.49 -16.78 -16.13
CA CYS A 366 12.64 -15.64 -16.43
C CYS A 366 13.19 -14.78 -17.58
N LYS A 367 14.52 -14.55 -17.62
CA LYS A 367 15.18 -13.80 -18.69
C LYS A 367 15.05 -14.51 -20.06
N GLU A 368 15.29 -15.81 -20.11
CA GLU A 368 15.16 -16.60 -21.34
C GLU A 368 13.73 -16.54 -21.92
N ARG A 369 12.71 -16.71 -21.04
CA ARG A 369 11.31 -16.60 -21.47
C ARG A 369 10.95 -15.19 -21.92
N LEU A 370 11.46 -14.15 -21.23
CA LEU A 370 11.28 -12.75 -21.63
C LEU A 370 11.84 -12.50 -23.02
N ILE A 371 13.08 -12.92 -23.28
CA ILE A 371 13.74 -12.76 -24.59
C ILE A 371 12.95 -13.48 -25.68
N ALA A 372 12.56 -14.73 -25.44
CA ALA A 372 11.77 -15.50 -26.43
C ALA A 372 10.45 -14.81 -26.81
N LEU A 373 9.78 -14.16 -25.84
CA LEU A 373 8.56 -13.40 -26.10
C LEU A 373 8.85 -12.05 -26.80
N LEU A 374 9.96 -11.41 -26.46
CA LEU A 374 10.41 -10.21 -27.18
C LEU A 374 10.74 -10.50 -28.65
N ASP A 375 11.32 -11.66 -28.95
CA ASP A 375 11.56 -12.08 -30.35
C ASP A 375 10.25 -12.35 -31.10
N LYS A 376 9.23 -12.85 -30.40
CA LYS A 376 7.95 -13.24 -30.99
C LYS A 376 7.00 -12.07 -31.23
N TYR A 377 6.96 -11.07 -30.34
CA TYR A 377 5.95 -10.00 -30.36
C TYR A 377 6.56 -8.61 -30.53
N ASN A 378 5.93 -7.78 -31.35
CA ASN A 378 6.31 -6.38 -31.57
C ASN A 378 5.35 -5.38 -30.92
N ASP A 379 4.29 -5.86 -30.29
CA ASP A 379 3.34 -5.06 -29.49
C ASP A 379 2.87 -5.88 -28.27
N ILE A 380 2.31 -5.19 -27.28
CA ILE A 380 1.68 -5.78 -26.08
C ILE A 380 0.23 -5.30 -25.94
N ASP A 381 -0.42 -4.95 -27.05
CA ASP A 381 -1.85 -4.67 -27.06
C ASP A 381 -2.65 -5.95 -26.83
N ILE A 382 -3.50 -5.95 -25.82
CA ILE A 382 -4.36 -7.06 -25.41
C ILE A 382 -5.84 -6.81 -25.78
N GLY A 383 -6.12 -5.76 -26.55
CA GLY A 383 -7.44 -5.47 -27.11
C GLY A 383 -8.47 -4.94 -26.11
N ILE A 384 -8.05 -4.27 -25.03
CA ILE A 384 -8.92 -3.63 -24.03
C ILE A 384 -8.45 -2.22 -23.72
#